data_229d5d6576a21f3e9bcff9187ab01f07
#
_entry.id   229d5d6576a21f3e9bcff9187ab01f07
#
_cell.length_a   1.000
_cell.length_b   1.000
_cell.length_c   1.000
_cell.angle_alpha   90.00
_cell.angle_beta   90.00
_cell.angle_gamma   90.00
#
_symmetry.space_group_name_H-M   'P 1'
#
loop_
_entity.id
_entity.type
_entity.pdbx_description
1 polymer ?
#
loop_
_entity_poly.entity_id
_entity_poly.type
_entity_poly.pdbx_seq_one_letter_code
_entity_poly.pdbx_strand_id
1 'polypeptide(L)'
;MAALGIVILLAGFFFFSNQGHCDDLNCKKSYFTQTIIQEYSEENLQAAFDRNDRVGLYFKANWCGNCKVLEEDLIQKGIPAGSTVLSVDFDQAFELRKQYTVNNLHTLVVIGKDMNMIHKDSSGEYDTIIRLLQ
;
A
#
# COMPACT_ATOMS: atom_id res chain seq x y z
N MET A 1 31.98 17.06 -64.28
CA MET A 1 30.57 17.26 -63.91
C MET A 1 30.33 16.35 -62.74
N ALA A 2 30.18 16.93 -61.57
CA ALA A 2 30.13 16.23 -60.31
C ALA A 2 28.71 15.83 -59.98
N ALA A 3 28.47 14.53 -59.67
CA ALA A 3 27.20 14.05 -59.11
C ALA A 3 27.37 13.90 -57.58
N LEU A 4 26.65 14.74 -56.83
CA LEU A 4 26.57 14.66 -55.38
C LEU A 4 25.64 13.49 -54.99
N GLY A 5 26.22 12.49 -54.36
CA GLY A 5 25.47 11.43 -53.71
C GLY A 5 24.97 11.85 -52.30
N ILE A 6 23.66 11.90 -52.14
CA ILE A 6 23.03 12.15 -50.84
C ILE A 6 23.03 10.84 -50.06
N VAL A 7 23.81 10.78 -48.96
CA VAL A 7 23.72 9.67 -48.00
C VAL A 7 22.61 9.95 -46.99
N ILE A 8 21.51 9.22 -47.11
CA ILE A 8 20.40 9.24 -46.16
C ILE A 8 20.78 8.29 -45.03
N LEU A 9 21.19 8.83 -43.88
CA LEU A 9 21.33 8.08 -42.62
C LEU A 9 19.93 7.81 -42.04
N LEU A 10 19.46 6.59 -42.26
CA LEU A 10 18.29 6.07 -41.55
C LEU A 10 18.73 5.71 -40.12
N ALA A 11 18.46 6.62 -39.18
CA ALA A 11 18.53 6.33 -37.76
C ALA A 11 17.38 5.37 -37.39
N GLY A 12 17.73 4.08 -37.30
CA GLY A 12 16.82 3.08 -36.81
C GLY A 12 16.50 3.32 -35.33
N PHE A 13 15.28 3.78 -35.05
CA PHE A 13 14.73 3.78 -33.72
C PHE A 13 14.46 2.32 -33.31
N PHE A 14 15.38 1.73 -32.59
CA PHE A 14 15.13 0.48 -31.89
C PHE A 14 14.16 0.76 -30.72
N PHE A 15 12.87 0.57 -30.97
CA PHE A 15 11.90 0.38 -29.89
C PHE A 15 12.21 -0.95 -29.21
N PHE A 16 12.91 -0.89 -28.09
CA PHE A 16 12.96 -2.01 -27.17
C PHE A 16 11.58 -2.14 -26.53
N SER A 17 10.73 -2.98 -27.12
CA SER A 17 9.56 -3.52 -26.44
C SER A 17 10.05 -4.43 -25.31
N ASN A 18 10.13 -3.90 -24.11
CA ASN A 18 10.37 -4.69 -22.92
C ASN A 18 9.04 -5.40 -22.57
N GLN A 19 8.72 -6.47 -23.31
CA GLN A 19 7.69 -7.42 -22.93
C GLN A 19 8.28 -8.28 -21.81
N GLY A 20 8.03 -7.87 -20.57
CA GLY A 20 8.34 -8.68 -19.40
C GLY A 20 7.56 -9.97 -19.46
N HIS A 21 8.23 -11.04 -19.82
CA HIS A 21 7.73 -12.40 -19.71
C HIS A 21 7.69 -12.75 -18.22
N CYS A 22 6.50 -12.84 -17.66
CA CYS A 22 6.32 -13.29 -16.28
C CYS A 22 6.43 -14.79 -16.20
N ASP A 23 7.55 -15.31 -15.71
CA ASP A 23 7.62 -16.69 -15.26
C ASP A 23 6.78 -16.84 -13.99
N ASP A 24 5.94 -17.86 -13.94
CA ASP A 24 4.86 -18.07 -12.94
C ASP A 24 5.26 -17.93 -11.46
N LEU A 25 6.52 -18.16 -11.13
CA LEU A 25 7.03 -18.06 -9.75
C LEU A 25 7.41 -16.63 -9.35
N ASN A 26 7.70 -15.76 -10.32
CA ASN A 26 8.08 -14.37 -10.06
C ASN A 26 6.87 -13.41 -10.07
N CYS A 27 5.78 -13.79 -10.73
CA CYS A 27 4.53 -13.01 -10.76
C CYS A 27 3.83 -12.98 -9.39
N LYS A 28 3.88 -14.07 -8.62
CA LYS A 28 3.35 -14.10 -7.25
C LYS A 28 4.13 -13.19 -6.29
N LYS A 29 5.44 -13.02 -6.53
CA LYS A 29 6.28 -12.15 -5.71
C LYS A 29 6.09 -10.66 -6.03
N SER A 30 5.61 -10.34 -7.24
CA SER A 30 5.30 -8.96 -7.65
C SER A 30 3.98 -8.43 -7.08
N TYR A 31 3.07 -9.33 -6.62
CA TYR A 31 1.79 -8.93 -6.04
C TYR A 31 1.92 -8.39 -4.61
N PHE A 32 3.02 -8.72 -3.92
CA PHE A 32 3.37 -8.24 -2.58
C PHE A 32 4.66 -7.42 -2.65
N THR A 33 4.64 -6.28 -3.31
CA THR A 33 5.82 -5.42 -3.42
C THR A 33 5.61 -4.13 -2.64
N GLN A 34 6.41 -4.00 -1.62
CA GLN A 34 6.54 -2.88 -0.68
C GLN A 34 5.43 -2.82 0.38
N THR A 35 5.78 -3.34 1.53
CA THR A 35 5.05 -3.06 2.76
C THR A 35 5.16 -1.58 3.05
N ILE A 36 4.10 -0.83 2.76
CA ILE A 36 4.02 0.57 3.15
C ILE A 36 3.20 0.63 4.43
N ILE A 37 3.88 0.44 5.57
CA ILE A 37 3.36 0.80 6.88
C ILE A 37 4.03 2.11 7.26
N GLN A 38 3.25 3.15 7.41
CA GLN A 38 3.70 4.49 7.77
C GLN A 38 2.93 4.97 9.00
N GLU A 39 3.52 5.88 9.76
CA GLU A 39 2.75 6.55 10.79
C GLU A 39 1.66 7.43 10.17
N TYR A 40 0.50 7.48 10.82
CA TYR A 40 -0.58 8.34 10.38
C TYR A 40 -0.17 9.81 10.44
N SER A 41 -0.31 10.48 9.33
CA SER A 41 -0.33 11.93 9.20
C SER A 41 -1.24 12.30 8.04
N GLU A 42 -1.75 13.51 8.01
CA GLU A 42 -2.55 14.00 6.87
C GLU A 42 -1.75 13.94 5.56
N GLU A 43 -0.45 14.20 5.62
CA GLU A 43 0.44 14.12 4.46
C GLU A 43 0.57 12.69 3.93
N ASN A 44 0.81 11.71 4.82
CA ASN A 44 0.92 10.30 4.43
C ASN A 44 -0.42 9.77 3.91
N LEU A 45 -1.53 10.19 4.50
CA LEU A 45 -2.87 9.85 4.06
C LEU A 45 -3.14 10.39 2.66
N GLN A 46 -2.86 11.67 2.42
CA GLN A 46 -3.04 12.29 1.11
C GLN A 46 -2.16 11.62 0.05
N ALA A 47 -0.89 11.34 0.38
CA ALA A 47 0.02 10.63 -0.52
C ALA A 47 -0.48 9.23 -0.89
N ALA A 48 -1.10 8.50 0.04
CA ALA A 48 -1.72 7.20 -0.24
C ALA A 48 -2.92 7.34 -1.19
N PHE A 49 -3.77 8.32 -0.98
CA PHE A 49 -4.90 8.59 -1.86
C PHE A 49 -4.49 9.07 -3.26
N ASP A 50 -3.39 9.82 -3.37
CA ASP A 50 -2.85 10.27 -4.66
C ASP A 50 -2.32 9.11 -5.50
N ARG A 51 -1.80 8.07 -4.85
CA ARG A 51 -1.41 6.81 -5.51
C ARG A 51 -2.59 5.90 -5.86
N ASN A 52 -3.82 6.27 -5.46
CA ASN A 52 -5.02 5.44 -5.51
C ASN A 52 -4.94 4.16 -4.68
N ASP A 53 -4.16 4.18 -3.59
CA ASP A 53 -4.06 3.06 -2.68
C ASP A 53 -5.38 2.86 -1.91
N ARG A 54 -5.66 1.59 -1.56
CA ARG A 54 -6.64 1.28 -0.53
C ARG A 54 -6.01 1.53 0.83
N VAL A 55 -6.59 2.41 1.61
CA VAL A 55 -6.00 2.86 2.87
C VAL A 55 -6.62 2.16 4.06
N GLY A 56 -5.78 1.52 4.88
CA GLY A 56 -6.15 0.97 6.17
C GLY A 56 -5.54 1.80 7.31
N LEU A 57 -6.36 2.26 8.24
CA LEU A 57 -5.94 2.88 9.49
C LEU A 57 -5.81 1.78 10.55
N TYR A 58 -4.60 1.49 11.00
CA TYR A 58 -4.33 0.46 12.00
C TYR A 58 -4.08 1.07 13.36
N PHE A 59 -5.04 0.90 14.27
CA PHE A 59 -4.99 1.45 15.62
C PHE A 59 -4.19 0.54 16.56
N LYS A 60 -3.03 0.99 16.97
CA LYS A 60 -2.09 0.27 17.84
C LYS A 60 -1.58 1.15 18.98
N ALA A 61 -1.01 0.52 20.01
CA ALA A 61 -0.28 1.20 21.07
C ALA A 61 1.12 0.61 21.22
N ASN A 62 2.08 1.41 21.66
CA ASN A 62 3.48 0.98 21.81
C ASN A 62 3.69 -0.11 22.88
N TRP A 63 2.81 -0.17 23.86
CA TRP A 63 2.82 -1.19 24.93
C TRP A 63 2.06 -2.47 24.55
N CYS A 64 1.41 -2.52 23.40
CA CYS A 64 0.60 -3.64 22.96
C CYS A 64 1.45 -4.73 22.30
N GLY A 65 1.68 -5.85 22.99
CA GLY A 65 2.47 -6.96 22.46
C GLY A 65 1.91 -7.59 21.19
N ASN A 66 0.60 -7.83 21.15
CA ASN A 66 -0.06 -8.43 19.98
C ASN A 66 -0.03 -7.48 18.75
N CYS A 67 -0.06 -6.15 18.99
CA CYS A 67 0.07 -5.19 17.92
C CYS A 67 1.44 -5.28 17.23
N LYS A 68 2.50 -5.52 18.02
CA LYS A 68 3.87 -5.71 17.50
C LYS A 68 3.98 -6.96 16.64
N VAL A 69 3.39 -8.07 17.08
CA VAL A 69 3.38 -9.33 16.31
C VAL A 69 2.69 -9.15 14.98
N LEU A 70 1.52 -8.50 14.97
CA LEU A 70 0.80 -8.23 13.72
C LEU A 70 1.58 -7.27 12.81
N GLU A 71 2.21 -6.24 13.37
CA GLU A 71 3.05 -5.30 12.60
C GLU A 71 4.25 -6.03 11.97
N GLU A 72 4.90 -6.92 12.71
CA GLU A 72 5.97 -7.77 12.18
C GLU A 72 5.47 -8.68 11.05
N ASP A 73 4.29 -9.28 11.19
CA ASP A 73 3.67 -10.08 10.14
C ASP A 73 3.38 -9.26 8.88
N LEU A 74 2.82 -8.07 9.04
CA LEU A 74 2.56 -7.16 7.92
C LEU A 74 3.86 -6.74 7.20
N ILE A 75 4.95 -6.52 7.95
CA ILE A 75 6.26 -6.17 7.39
C ILE A 75 6.89 -7.38 6.67
N GLN A 76 6.88 -8.56 7.29
CA GLN A 76 7.58 -9.75 6.78
C GLN A 76 6.83 -10.42 5.63
N LYS A 77 5.51 -10.54 5.75
CA LYS A 77 4.65 -11.21 4.77
C LYS A 77 4.15 -10.25 3.68
N GLY A 78 4.18 -8.93 3.96
CA GLY A 78 3.74 -7.89 3.05
C GLY A 78 2.24 -7.62 3.10
N ILE A 79 1.83 -6.58 2.37
CA ILE A 79 0.43 -6.20 2.14
C ILE A 79 0.14 -6.19 0.63
N PRO A 80 -1.14 -6.24 0.20
CA PRO A 80 -1.49 -6.22 -1.21
C PRO A 80 -0.94 -4.97 -1.93
N ALA A 81 -0.48 -5.15 -3.16
CA ALA A 81 -0.09 -4.03 -4.02
C ALA A 81 -1.29 -3.07 -4.20
N GLY A 82 -1.04 -1.77 -4.18
CA GLY A 82 -2.10 -0.75 -4.24
C GLY A 82 -2.85 -0.58 -2.92
N SER A 83 -2.25 -1.01 -1.80
CA SER A 83 -2.74 -0.71 -0.47
C SER A 83 -1.67 -0.03 0.40
N THR A 84 -2.10 0.73 1.37
CA THR A 84 -1.25 1.37 2.39
C THR A 84 -1.88 1.17 3.76
N VAL A 85 -1.05 0.83 4.75
CA VAL A 85 -1.46 0.79 6.15
C VAL A 85 -0.83 1.96 6.89
N LEU A 86 -1.67 2.80 7.50
CA LEU A 86 -1.24 3.91 8.34
C LEU A 86 -1.41 3.51 9.81
N SER A 87 -0.32 3.44 10.56
CA SER A 87 -0.36 3.14 11.98
C SER A 87 -0.80 4.36 12.77
N VAL A 88 -1.85 4.20 13.55
CA VAL A 88 -2.48 5.25 14.36
C VAL A 88 -2.21 4.95 15.83
N ASP A 89 -1.64 5.92 16.56
CA ASP A 89 -1.46 5.81 18.00
C ASP A 89 -2.83 5.84 18.71
N PHE A 90 -3.23 4.70 19.24
CA PHE A 90 -4.53 4.53 19.88
C PHE A 90 -4.72 5.48 21.06
N ASP A 91 -3.66 5.74 21.83
CA ASP A 91 -3.75 6.54 23.06
C ASP A 91 -3.91 8.03 22.75
N GLN A 92 -3.40 8.49 21.60
CA GLN A 92 -3.43 9.90 21.22
C GLN A 92 -4.51 10.24 20.18
N ALA A 93 -4.98 9.28 19.39
CA ALA A 93 -5.88 9.51 18.27
C ALA A 93 -7.36 9.54 18.68
N PHE A 94 -7.71 10.34 19.68
CA PHE A 94 -9.07 10.38 20.24
C PHE A 94 -10.13 10.72 19.18
N GLU A 95 -9.89 11.71 18.33
CA GLU A 95 -10.86 12.13 17.31
C GLU A 95 -11.07 11.08 16.23
N LEU A 96 -10.00 10.45 15.73
CA LEU A 96 -10.11 9.34 14.76
C LEU A 96 -10.83 8.14 15.37
N ARG A 97 -10.54 7.80 16.62
CA ARG A 97 -11.23 6.72 17.34
C ARG A 97 -12.72 7.00 17.46
N LYS A 98 -13.09 8.23 17.80
CA LYS A 98 -14.48 8.67 17.88
C LYS A 98 -15.15 8.61 16.51
N GLN A 99 -14.50 9.14 15.48
CA GLN A 99 -15.00 9.17 14.11
C GLN A 99 -15.35 7.77 13.60
N TYR A 100 -14.48 6.79 13.83
CA TYR A 100 -14.65 5.42 13.35
C TYR A 100 -15.16 4.46 14.42
N THR A 101 -15.54 4.95 15.58
CA THR A 101 -16.04 4.15 16.71
C THR A 101 -15.06 3.03 17.07
N VAL A 102 -13.76 3.36 17.21
CA VAL A 102 -12.71 2.43 17.56
C VAL A 102 -12.54 2.39 19.06
N ASN A 103 -12.90 1.24 19.67
CA ASN A 103 -12.85 1.04 21.11
C ASN A 103 -11.76 0.05 21.56
N ASN A 104 -11.20 -0.69 20.62
CA ASN A 104 -10.22 -1.74 20.87
C ASN A 104 -8.93 -1.49 20.12
N LEU A 105 -7.81 -1.94 20.70
CA LEU A 105 -6.54 -2.11 20.00
C LEU A 105 -6.67 -3.15 18.87
N HIS A 106 -5.66 -3.26 18.04
CA HIS A 106 -5.61 -4.16 16.88
C HIS A 106 -6.70 -3.90 15.82
N THR A 107 -7.37 -2.74 15.92
CA THR A 107 -8.44 -2.42 14.98
C THR A 107 -7.86 -1.86 13.68
N LEU A 108 -8.26 -2.47 12.56
CA LEU A 108 -8.06 -1.92 11.22
C LEU A 108 -9.37 -1.28 10.74
N VAL A 109 -9.30 -0.07 10.24
CA VAL A 109 -10.40 0.63 9.56
C VAL A 109 -9.97 0.93 8.14
N VAL A 110 -10.64 0.34 7.16
CA VAL A 110 -10.42 0.65 5.74
C VAL A 110 -11.31 1.82 5.36
N ILE A 111 -10.71 2.85 4.78
CA ILE A 111 -11.39 4.10 4.43
C ILE A 111 -11.31 4.41 2.93
N GLY A 112 -12.31 5.11 2.43
CA GLY A 112 -12.33 5.70 1.10
C GLY A 112 -11.71 7.10 1.06
N LYS A 113 -11.57 7.66 -0.14
CA LYS A 113 -11.07 9.04 -0.36
C LYS A 113 -11.96 10.13 0.25
N ASP A 114 -13.22 9.80 0.49
CA ASP A 114 -14.21 10.64 1.16
C ASP A 114 -14.16 10.51 2.69
N MET A 115 -13.14 9.82 3.22
CA MET A 115 -12.95 9.51 4.63
C MET A 115 -14.08 8.65 5.23
N ASN A 116 -14.96 8.08 4.43
CA ASN A 116 -15.96 7.14 4.90
C ASN A 116 -15.36 5.76 5.16
N MET A 117 -15.80 5.14 6.25
CA MET A 117 -15.41 3.78 6.59
C MET A 117 -16.04 2.79 5.61
N ILE A 118 -15.19 1.98 4.97
CA ILE A 118 -15.61 0.88 4.08
C ILE A 118 -15.72 -0.42 4.88
N HIS A 119 -14.69 -0.72 5.66
CA HIS A 119 -14.61 -1.93 6.49
C HIS A 119 -13.95 -1.61 7.83
N LYS A 120 -14.28 -2.41 8.84
CA LYS A 120 -13.62 -2.40 10.15
C LYS A 120 -13.48 -3.82 10.69
N ASP A 121 -12.30 -4.13 11.21
CA ASP A 121 -12.02 -5.38 11.91
C ASP A 121 -11.18 -5.12 13.15
N SER A 122 -11.42 -5.87 14.21
CA SER A 122 -10.70 -5.77 15.49
C SER A 122 -10.14 -7.14 15.94
N SER A 123 -10.05 -8.11 15.03
CA SER A 123 -9.47 -9.43 15.35
C SER A 123 -7.97 -9.36 15.55
N GLY A 124 -7.30 -8.45 14.85
CA GLY A 124 -5.85 -8.38 14.80
C GLY A 124 -5.21 -9.55 14.04
N GLU A 125 -5.96 -10.22 13.18
CA GLU A 125 -5.48 -11.34 12.37
C GLU A 125 -4.96 -10.88 11.02
N TYR A 126 -3.74 -11.30 10.68
CA TYR A 126 -3.07 -10.94 9.42
C TYR A 126 -3.95 -11.27 8.18
N ASP A 127 -4.45 -12.50 8.09
CA ASP A 127 -5.24 -12.93 6.91
C ASP A 127 -6.53 -12.13 6.73
N THR A 128 -7.16 -11.72 7.84
CA THR A 128 -8.34 -10.86 7.81
C THR A 128 -7.98 -9.47 7.29
N ILE A 129 -6.89 -8.88 7.76
CA ILE A 129 -6.41 -7.57 7.31
C ILE A 129 -6.10 -7.59 5.81
N ILE A 130 -5.37 -8.61 5.34
CA ILE A 130 -5.03 -8.73 3.91
C ILE A 130 -6.27 -8.82 3.04
N ARG A 131 -7.28 -9.59 3.45
CA ARG A 131 -8.54 -9.71 2.71
C ARG A 131 -9.31 -8.39 2.64
N LEU A 132 -9.28 -7.57 3.68
CA LEU A 132 -9.95 -6.28 3.71
C LEU A 132 -9.22 -5.21 2.87
N LEU A 133 -7.92 -5.39 2.66
CA LEU A 133 -7.09 -4.50 1.84
C LEU A 133 -7.08 -4.89 0.34
N GLN A 134 -7.67 -5.99 -0.04
CA GLN A 134 -7.87 -6.40 -1.45
C GLN A 134 -9.13 -5.79 -2.02
#